data_c2ca469a6faa729079cbcf906aa34d6a
#
_entry.id   c2ca469a6faa729079cbcf906aa34d6a
#
_cell.length_a   1.000
_cell.length_b   1.000
_cell.length_c   1.000
_cell.angle_alpha   90.00
_cell.angle_beta   90.00
_cell.angle_gamma   90.00
#
_symmetry.space_group_name_H-M   'P 1'
#
loop_
_entity.id
_entity.type
_entity.pdbx_description
1 polymer ?
#
loop_
_entity_poly.entity_id
_entity_poly.type
_entity_poly.pdbx_seq_one_letter_code
_entity_poly.pdbx_strand_id
1 'polypeptide(L)'
;MTGMRMLKLWVVVMLLGLLPVVSEAQEEINNAINVQLEYLKKYPKDKEALRKVSFLYLNKADYDQVIFYGRQLFEIGYNERDYNGAVIYSHICLGQAHMMKGNVKEAYSH
;
A
#
# COMPACT_ATOMS: atom_id res chain seq x y z
N MET A 1 28.06 -33.91 16.80
CA MET A 1 27.94 -33.57 15.38
C MET A 1 26.54 -33.77 14.81
N THR A 2 25.82 -34.80 15.23
CA THR A 2 24.43 -35.03 14.81
C THR A 2 23.44 -33.99 15.38
N GLY A 3 23.70 -33.38 16.53
CA GLY A 3 22.84 -32.34 17.11
C GLY A 3 22.85 -31.00 16.39
N MET A 4 23.95 -30.62 15.75
CA MET A 4 24.04 -29.39 14.95
C MET A 4 23.27 -29.47 13.64
N ARG A 5 23.22 -30.67 13.02
CA ARG A 5 22.43 -30.89 11.80
C ARG A 5 20.92 -30.84 12.07
N MET A 6 20.49 -31.33 13.22
CA MET A 6 19.08 -31.27 13.64
C MET A 6 18.63 -29.83 13.90
N LEU A 7 19.48 -29.01 14.55
CA LEU A 7 19.19 -27.59 14.79
C LEU A 7 19.03 -26.79 13.50
N LYS A 8 19.88 -27.03 12.50
CA LYS A 8 19.78 -26.39 11.17
C LYS A 8 18.51 -26.79 10.43
N LEU A 9 18.11 -28.05 10.52
CA LEU A 9 16.86 -28.55 9.93
C LEU A 9 15.64 -27.92 10.60
N TRP A 10 15.63 -27.75 11.91
CA TRP A 10 14.56 -27.12 12.66
C TRP A 10 14.39 -25.63 12.27
N VAL A 11 15.50 -24.89 12.15
CA VAL A 11 15.46 -23.49 11.74
C VAL A 11 14.94 -23.35 10.32
N VAL A 12 15.34 -24.22 9.40
CA VAL A 12 14.85 -24.22 8.03
C VAL A 12 13.35 -24.56 7.97
N VAL A 13 12.88 -25.54 8.74
CA VAL A 13 11.46 -25.92 8.81
C VAL A 13 10.64 -24.76 9.41
N MET A 14 11.13 -24.08 10.44
CA MET A 14 10.44 -22.92 11.00
C MET A 14 10.36 -21.76 10.02
N LEU A 15 11.42 -21.46 9.27
CA LEU A 15 11.43 -20.43 8.24
C LEU A 15 10.47 -20.78 7.09
N LEU A 16 10.45 -22.03 6.65
CA LEU A 16 9.54 -22.51 5.61
C LEU A 16 8.08 -22.50 6.08
N GLY A 17 7.83 -22.75 7.37
CA GLY A 17 6.49 -22.68 7.95
C GLY A 17 5.93 -21.28 8.05
N LEU A 18 6.79 -20.24 8.15
CA LEU A 18 6.37 -18.84 8.20
C LEU A 18 6.15 -18.24 6.80
N LEU A 19 6.91 -18.70 5.80
CA LEU A 19 6.82 -18.20 4.43
C LEU A 19 5.42 -18.32 3.80
N PRO A 20 4.67 -19.43 3.94
CA PRO A 20 3.32 -19.53 3.37
C PRO A 20 2.34 -18.50 3.95
N VAL A 21 2.43 -18.20 5.25
CA VAL A 21 1.55 -17.21 5.91
C VAL A 21 1.80 -15.81 5.37
N VAL A 22 3.07 -15.42 5.20
CA VAL A 22 3.46 -14.13 4.60
C VAL A 22 3.01 -14.06 3.14
N SER A 23 3.15 -15.16 2.38
CA SER A 23 2.72 -15.24 0.98
C SER A 23 1.19 -15.11 0.86
N GLU A 24 0.43 -15.72 1.75
CA GLU A 24 -1.03 -15.62 1.77
C GLU A 24 -1.48 -14.18 2.04
N ALA A 25 -0.88 -13.50 3.02
CA ALA A 25 -1.18 -12.10 3.32
C ALA A 25 -0.87 -11.18 2.13
N GLN A 26 0.25 -11.39 1.44
CA GLN A 26 0.61 -10.65 0.24
C GLN A 26 -0.35 -10.93 -0.91
N GLU A 27 -0.76 -12.18 -1.06
CA GLU A 27 -1.73 -12.57 -2.08
C GLU A 27 -3.09 -11.92 -1.86
N GLU A 28 -3.56 -11.85 -0.62
CA GLU A 28 -4.81 -11.16 -0.26
C GLU A 28 -4.74 -9.68 -0.59
N ILE A 29 -3.63 -9.01 -0.27
CA ILE A 29 -3.42 -7.60 -0.60
C ILE A 29 -3.41 -7.41 -2.12
N ASN A 30 -2.68 -8.26 -2.85
CA ASN A 30 -2.61 -8.18 -4.31
C ASN A 30 -3.99 -8.39 -4.95
N ASN A 31 -4.77 -9.34 -4.45
CA ASN A 31 -6.13 -9.58 -4.92
C ASN A 31 -7.04 -8.39 -4.65
N ALA A 32 -6.94 -7.80 -3.46
CA ALA A 32 -7.71 -6.60 -3.11
C ALA A 32 -7.34 -5.41 -4.00
N ILE A 33 -6.06 -5.23 -4.31
CA ILE A 33 -5.59 -4.21 -5.24
C ILE A 33 -6.21 -4.46 -6.63
N ASN A 34 -6.15 -5.67 -7.13
CA ASN A 34 -6.67 -6.02 -8.45
C ASN A 34 -8.18 -5.74 -8.56
N VAL A 35 -8.95 -6.02 -7.51
CA VAL A 35 -10.39 -5.69 -7.47
C VAL A 35 -10.60 -4.19 -7.64
N GLN A 36 -9.85 -3.35 -6.92
CA GLN A 36 -9.97 -1.91 -7.03
C GLN A 36 -9.51 -1.38 -8.39
N LEU A 37 -8.44 -1.94 -8.95
CA LEU A 37 -7.94 -1.54 -10.26
C LEU A 37 -8.95 -1.87 -11.36
N GLU A 38 -9.61 -3.02 -11.31
CA GLU A 38 -10.68 -3.37 -12.25
C GLU A 38 -11.87 -2.42 -12.12
N TYR A 39 -12.23 -2.06 -10.89
CA TYR A 39 -13.29 -1.09 -10.64
C TYR A 39 -12.92 0.29 -11.22
N LEU A 40 -11.68 0.73 -11.03
CA LEU A 40 -11.19 2.02 -11.53
C LEU A 40 -11.12 2.09 -13.06
N LYS A 41 -11.03 0.97 -13.76
CA LYS A 41 -11.14 0.96 -15.22
C LYS A 41 -12.51 1.47 -15.69
N LYS A 42 -13.56 1.17 -14.96
CA LYS A 42 -14.92 1.63 -15.25
C LYS A 42 -15.21 3.00 -14.66
N TYR A 43 -14.69 3.27 -13.48
CA TYR A 43 -14.96 4.48 -12.70
C TYR A 43 -13.63 5.11 -12.26
N PRO A 44 -12.87 5.71 -13.20
CA PRO A 44 -11.51 6.17 -12.91
C PRO A 44 -11.43 7.33 -11.92
N LYS A 45 -12.53 8.01 -11.65
CA LYS A 45 -12.60 9.14 -10.71
C LYS A 45 -13.34 8.82 -9.43
N ASP A 46 -13.59 7.55 -9.14
CA ASP A 46 -14.24 7.14 -7.91
C ASP A 46 -13.31 7.34 -6.73
N LYS A 47 -13.66 8.27 -5.84
CA LYS A 47 -12.83 8.65 -4.69
C LYS A 47 -12.64 7.50 -3.71
N GLU A 48 -13.66 6.70 -3.48
CA GLU A 48 -13.58 5.57 -2.55
C GLU A 48 -12.62 4.50 -3.06
N ALA A 49 -12.69 4.19 -4.37
CA ALA A 49 -11.77 3.22 -4.98
C ALA A 49 -10.32 3.74 -4.97
N LEU A 50 -10.12 5.02 -5.27
CA LEU A 50 -8.79 5.65 -5.21
C LEU A 50 -8.24 5.64 -3.78
N ARG A 51 -9.09 5.90 -2.80
CA ARG A 51 -8.72 5.84 -1.39
C ARG A 51 -8.29 4.42 -0.98
N LYS A 52 -9.09 3.43 -1.35
CA LYS A 52 -8.81 2.02 -1.03
C LYS A 52 -7.52 1.53 -1.67
N VAL A 53 -7.31 1.82 -2.96
CA VAL A 53 -6.10 1.37 -3.65
C VAL A 53 -4.85 2.06 -3.10
N SER A 54 -4.93 3.34 -2.77
CA SER A 54 -3.82 4.07 -2.14
C SER A 54 -3.42 3.44 -0.81
N PHE A 55 -4.41 3.10 0.02
CA PHE A 55 -4.18 2.45 1.31
C PHE A 55 -3.57 1.06 1.15
N LEU A 56 -4.06 0.28 0.20
CA LEU A 56 -3.54 -1.07 -0.06
C LEU A 56 -2.08 -1.03 -0.54
N TYR A 57 -1.74 -0.10 -1.42
CA TYR A 57 -0.36 0.09 -1.84
C TYR A 57 0.53 0.59 -0.70
N LEU A 58 0.00 1.43 0.19
CA LEU A 58 0.73 1.86 1.38
C LEU A 58 1.08 0.67 2.29
N ASN A 59 0.12 -0.23 2.50
CA ASN A 59 0.35 -1.45 3.27
C ASN A 59 1.37 -2.38 2.62
N LYS A 60 1.43 -2.39 1.30
CA LYS A 60 2.40 -3.17 0.54
C LYS A 60 3.76 -2.49 0.47
N ALA A 61 3.89 -1.26 0.93
CA ALA A 61 5.09 -0.43 0.84
C ALA A 61 5.48 -0.10 -0.62
N ASP A 62 4.50 -0.08 -1.52
CA ASP A 62 4.69 0.37 -2.90
C ASP A 62 4.39 1.87 -2.99
N TYR A 63 5.34 2.67 -2.54
CA TYR A 63 5.16 4.10 -2.34
C TYR A 63 4.99 4.87 -3.64
N ASP A 64 5.57 4.43 -4.74
CA ASP A 64 5.38 5.06 -6.05
C ASP A 64 3.91 4.99 -6.49
N GLN A 65 3.26 3.86 -6.26
CA GLN A 65 1.84 3.70 -6.57
C GLN A 65 0.96 4.50 -5.60
N VAL A 66 1.35 4.59 -4.33
CA VAL A 66 0.65 5.47 -3.37
C VAL A 66 0.66 6.91 -3.85
N ILE A 67 1.81 7.39 -4.33
CA ILE A 67 1.94 8.76 -4.84
C ILE A 67 1.08 8.94 -6.10
N PHE A 68 1.10 7.99 -7.01
CA PHE A 68 0.32 8.05 -8.25
C PHE A 68 -1.19 8.16 -7.97
N TYR A 69 -1.73 7.25 -7.18
CA TYR A 69 -3.17 7.25 -6.88
C TYR A 69 -3.56 8.32 -5.87
N GLY A 70 -2.70 8.62 -4.92
CA GLY A 70 -2.93 9.68 -3.95
C GLY A 70 -3.04 11.06 -4.60
N ARG A 71 -2.22 11.35 -5.62
CA ARG A 71 -2.32 12.60 -6.39
C ARG A 71 -3.64 12.70 -7.14
N GLN A 72 -4.10 11.62 -7.73
CA GLN A 72 -5.40 11.58 -8.40
C GLN A 72 -6.53 11.87 -7.43
N LEU A 73 -6.49 11.23 -6.27
CA LEU A 73 -7.47 11.46 -5.20
C LEU A 73 -7.45 12.92 -4.73
N PHE A 74 -6.26 13.48 -4.56
CA PHE A 74 -6.11 14.89 -4.17
C PHE A 74 -6.76 15.83 -5.18
N GLU A 75 -6.46 15.66 -6.48
CA GLU A 75 -7.00 16.52 -7.55
C GLU A 75 -8.52 16.46 -7.62
N ILE A 76 -9.09 15.26 -7.54
CA ILE A 76 -10.54 15.06 -7.59
C ILE A 76 -11.18 15.67 -6.34
N GLY A 77 -10.63 15.40 -5.17
CA GLY A 77 -11.13 15.94 -3.92
C GLY A 77 -11.06 17.45 -3.87
N TYR A 78 -9.98 18.03 -4.35
CA TYR A 78 -9.82 19.48 -4.43
C TYR A 78 -10.85 20.11 -5.37
N ASN A 79 -11.04 19.54 -6.56
CA ASN A 79 -11.99 20.05 -7.55
C ASN A 79 -13.44 19.93 -7.07
N GLU A 80 -13.75 18.88 -6.33
CA GLU A 80 -15.08 18.66 -5.75
C GLU A 80 -15.30 19.34 -4.39
N ARG A 81 -14.27 20.03 -3.89
CA ARG A 81 -14.26 20.67 -2.57
C ARG A 81 -14.47 19.70 -1.41
N ASP A 82 -14.02 18.48 -1.57
CA ASP A 82 -14.07 17.43 -0.54
C ASP A 82 -12.84 17.52 0.36
N TYR A 83 -12.71 18.65 1.08
CA TYR A 83 -11.52 18.96 1.87
C TYR A 83 -11.40 18.09 3.12
N ASN A 84 -12.51 17.71 3.73
CA ASN A 84 -12.54 16.89 4.95
C ASN A 84 -12.43 15.39 4.67
N GLY A 85 -12.61 14.97 3.44
CA GLY A 85 -12.51 13.57 3.02
C GLY A 85 -11.29 13.32 2.15
N ALA A 86 -11.46 13.40 0.84
CA ALA A 86 -10.43 13.02 -0.12
C ALA A 86 -9.14 13.83 0.00
N VAL A 87 -9.23 15.15 0.21
CA VAL A 87 -8.05 16.02 0.29
C VAL A 87 -7.20 15.68 1.51
N ILE A 88 -7.81 15.61 2.69
CA ILE A 88 -7.08 15.27 3.93
C ILE A 88 -6.48 13.87 3.83
N TYR A 89 -7.25 12.90 3.38
CA TYR A 89 -6.78 11.53 3.25
C TYR A 89 -5.59 11.43 2.28
N SER A 90 -5.68 12.10 1.13
CA SER A 90 -4.59 12.09 0.15
C SER A 90 -3.33 12.76 0.69
N HIS A 91 -3.46 13.85 1.45
CA HIS A 91 -2.29 14.47 2.10
C HIS A 91 -1.60 13.52 3.06
N ILE A 92 -2.36 12.76 3.85
CA ILE A 92 -1.80 11.79 4.78
C ILE A 92 -1.05 10.70 4.01
N CYS A 93 -1.66 10.12 3.00
CA CYS A 93 -1.04 9.07 2.19
C CYS A 93 0.21 9.57 1.45
N LEU A 94 0.12 10.73 0.81
CA LEU A 94 1.24 11.32 0.07
C LEU A 94 2.39 11.68 1.02
N GLY A 95 2.07 12.27 2.17
CA GLY A 95 3.07 12.62 3.18
C GLY A 95 3.81 11.40 3.68
N GLN A 96 3.10 10.33 4.02
CA GLN A 96 3.71 9.07 4.46
C GLN A 96 4.57 8.44 3.36
N ALA A 97 4.08 8.40 2.13
CA ALA A 97 4.82 7.82 1.01
C ALA A 97 6.12 8.58 0.73
N HIS A 98 6.08 9.91 0.71
CA HIS A 98 7.27 10.72 0.51
C HIS A 98 8.27 10.58 1.66
N MET A 99 7.79 10.54 2.91
CA MET A 99 8.65 10.27 4.08
C MET A 99 9.36 8.93 3.95
N MET A 100 8.64 7.89 3.60
CA MET A 100 9.20 6.54 3.48
C MET A 100 10.18 6.42 2.32
N LYS A 101 10.04 7.23 1.28
CA LYS A 101 11.02 7.32 0.18
C LYS A 101 12.20 8.22 0.51
N GLY A 102 12.20 8.88 1.66
CA GLY A 102 13.23 9.84 2.04
C GLY A 102 13.06 11.23 1.43
N ASN A 103 11.89 11.51 0.84
CA ASN A 103 11.57 12.82 0.24
C ASN A 103 10.97 13.75 1.28
N VAL A 104 11.77 14.16 2.27
CA VAL A 104 11.30 14.90 3.45
C VAL A 104 10.67 16.23 3.07
N LYS A 105 11.22 16.93 2.08
CA LYS A 105 10.70 18.22 1.61
C LYS A 105 9.27 18.09 1.07
N GLU A 106 9.01 17.09 0.25
CA GLU A 106 7.70 16.79 -0.32
C GLU A 106 6.72 16.35 0.76
N ALA A 107 7.19 15.59 1.76
CA ALA A 107 6.37 15.18 2.88
C ALA A 107 5.82 16.37 3.67
N TYR A 108 6.64 17.39 3.91
CA TYR A 108 6.21 18.61 4.62
C TYR A 108 5.28 19.48 3.80
N SER A 109 5.26 19.37 2.48
CA SER A 109 4.33 20.12 1.62
C SER A 109 2.93 19.46 1.61
N HIS A 110 2.83 18.26 2.08
CA HIS A 110 1.58 17.51 2.26
C HIS A 110 1.26 17.35 3.75
#